data_40088b11c3498ad6b302f07560626aec
#
_entry.id   40088b11c3498ad6b302f07560626aec
#
_cell.length_a   1.000
_cell.length_b   1.000
_cell.length_c   1.000
_cell.angle_alpha   90.00
_cell.angle_beta   90.00
_cell.angle_gamma   90.00
#
_symmetry.space_group_name_H-M   'P 1'
#
loop_
_entity.id
_entity.type
_entity.pdbx_description
1 polymer ?
#
loop_
_entity_poly.entity_id
_entity_poly.type
_entity_poly.pdbx_seq_one_letter_code
_entity_poly.pdbx_strand_id
1 'polypeptide(L)'
;ALPIFRLTLRELDAVGVNRILALRGDIIPGVEPLKDFRYATDLIEFIKAEAPNFDIIGACYPEGHPDSPNQISDIQNLKKKVDAGCSSLVTQLFFDNERFYDFQDKCTLAGIDVPIYAGIMPILNRNQALRLLKTCENIHLPRKFRAILDKYEHDPESLRAAGLAYAVDQIVDLVTQDVAGVHLYTMNNAETARHIYEATHSLFKHHSQVGAL
;
A
#
# COMPACT_ATOMS: atom_id res chain seq x y z
N ALA A 1 -17.93 -16.49 11.14
CA ALA A 1 -16.60 -15.83 11.09
C ALA A 1 -16.17 -15.28 12.45
N LEU A 2 -17.01 -14.57 13.22
CA LEU A 2 -16.63 -13.90 14.48
C LEU A 2 -15.86 -14.76 15.50
N PRO A 3 -16.26 -16.02 15.81
CA PRO A 3 -15.48 -16.86 16.74
C PRO A 3 -14.08 -17.19 16.26
N ILE A 4 -13.90 -17.38 14.95
CA ILE A 4 -12.59 -17.66 14.34
C ILE A 4 -11.70 -16.41 14.47
N PHE A 5 -12.21 -15.23 14.13
CA PHE A 5 -11.45 -13.98 14.26
C PHE A 5 -11.04 -13.71 15.72
N ARG A 6 -11.91 -13.95 16.71
CA ARG A 6 -11.55 -13.83 18.13
C ARG A 6 -10.39 -14.77 18.51
N LEU A 7 -10.45 -16.02 18.04
CA LEU A 7 -9.39 -16.97 18.29
C LEU A 7 -8.08 -16.53 17.66
N THR A 8 -8.10 -16.13 16.39
CA THR A 8 -6.93 -15.62 15.65
C THR A 8 -6.31 -14.40 16.35
N LEU A 9 -7.11 -13.44 16.81
CA LEU A 9 -6.60 -12.26 17.54
C LEU A 9 -5.86 -12.67 18.82
N ARG A 10 -6.41 -13.63 19.59
CA ARG A 10 -5.75 -14.15 20.79
C ARG A 10 -4.46 -14.89 20.49
N GLU A 11 -4.43 -15.69 19.42
CA GLU A 11 -3.24 -16.41 18.99
C GLU A 11 -2.14 -15.44 18.53
N LEU A 12 -2.48 -14.40 17.79
CA LEU A 12 -1.54 -13.35 17.36
C LEU A 12 -0.96 -12.59 18.56
N ASP A 13 -1.81 -12.19 19.50
CA ASP A 13 -1.39 -11.51 20.73
C ASP A 13 -0.46 -12.40 21.57
N ALA A 14 -0.78 -13.67 21.72
CA ALA A 14 0.01 -14.64 22.47
C ALA A 14 1.43 -14.85 21.91
N VAL A 15 1.64 -14.63 20.61
CA VAL A 15 2.97 -14.69 19.97
C VAL A 15 3.63 -13.31 19.80
N GLY A 16 3.05 -12.25 20.38
CA GLY A 16 3.61 -10.90 20.40
C GLY A 16 3.36 -10.09 19.10
N VAL A 17 2.45 -10.54 18.24
CA VAL A 17 1.99 -9.75 17.08
C VAL A 17 0.98 -8.72 17.57
N ASN A 18 1.32 -7.44 17.43
CA ASN A 18 0.51 -6.32 17.88
C ASN A 18 0.07 -5.38 16.74
N ARG A 19 0.41 -5.69 15.49
CA ARG A 19 0.08 -4.86 14.31
C ARG A 19 -0.56 -5.72 13.22
N ILE A 20 -1.71 -5.27 12.69
CA ILE A 20 -2.53 -6.00 11.72
C ILE A 20 -2.87 -5.10 10.54
N LEU A 21 -2.68 -5.61 9.32
CA LEU A 21 -3.27 -5.01 8.12
C LEU A 21 -4.68 -5.57 7.93
N ALA A 22 -5.70 -4.73 8.16
CA ALA A 22 -7.09 -5.12 8.04
C ALA A 22 -7.61 -4.89 6.61
N LEU A 23 -7.92 -5.97 5.91
CA LEU A 23 -8.40 -5.97 4.53
C LEU A 23 -9.75 -6.68 4.43
N ARG A 24 -10.62 -6.20 3.52
CA ARG A 24 -11.87 -6.90 3.16
C ARG A 24 -11.60 -8.22 2.43
N GLY A 25 -10.52 -8.25 1.66
CA GLY A 25 -10.27 -9.28 0.66
C GLY A 25 -11.04 -9.05 -0.65
N ASP A 26 -10.72 -9.85 -1.67
CA ASP A 26 -11.33 -9.76 -2.99
C ASP A 26 -12.68 -10.48 -3.04
N ILE A 27 -13.61 -9.98 -3.84
CA ILE A 27 -14.87 -10.65 -4.14
C ILE A 27 -14.60 -11.69 -5.23
N ILE A 28 -14.76 -12.95 -4.88
CA ILE A 28 -14.56 -14.07 -5.81
C ILE A 28 -15.87 -14.29 -6.60
N PRO A 29 -15.86 -14.21 -7.93
CA PRO A 29 -17.06 -14.48 -8.74
C PRO A 29 -17.62 -15.86 -8.44
N GLY A 30 -18.95 -15.91 -8.20
CA GLY A 30 -19.66 -17.15 -7.88
C GLY A 30 -19.55 -17.64 -6.43
N VAL A 31 -18.82 -16.93 -5.57
CA VAL A 31 -18.77 -17.20 -4.13
C VAL A 31 -19.50 -16.09 -3.38
N GLU A 32 -20.57 -16.45 -2.66
CA GLU A 32 -21.28 -15.47 -1.82
C GLU A 32 -20.38 -15.09 -0.61
N PRO A 33 -19.99 -13.80 -0.42
CA PRO A 33 -19.15 -13.41 0.68
C PRO A 33 -19.87 -13.60 2.01
N LEU A 34 -19.11 -13.94 3.05
CA LEU A 34 -19.63 -14.01 4.40
C LEU A 34 -20.13 -12.62 4.84
N LYS A 35 -21.30 -12.56 5.46
CA LYS A 35 -22.01 -11.31 5.79
C LYS A 35 -21.50 -10.61 7.05
N ASP A 36 -20.55 -11.21 7.78
CA ASP A 36 -20.08 -10.67 9.06
C ASP A 36 -19.30 -9.35 8.90
N PHE A 37 -18.50 -9.23 7.82
CA PHE A 37 -17.76 -8.02 7.50
C PHE A 37 -17.97 -7.67 6.03
N ARG A 38 -18.75 -6.63 5.78
CA ARG A 38 -19.01 -6.15 4.42
C ARG A 38 -17.86 -5.27 3.90
N TYR A 39 -17.27 -4.49 4.80
CA TYR A 39 -16.19 -3.57 4.52
C TYR A 39 -15.03 -3.79 5.49
N ALA A 40 -13.84 -3.32 5.12
CA ALA A 40 -12.70 -3.33 6.02
C ALA A 40 -12.96 -2.53 7.31
N THR A 41 -13.80 -1.50 7.25
CA THR A 41 -14.24 -0.71 8.41
C THR A 41 -14.92 -1.57 9.46
N ASP A 42 -15.83 -2.48 9.05
CA ASP A 42 -16.53 -3.38 9.99
C ASP A 42 -15.55 -4.29 10.73
N LEU A 43 -14.51 -4.78 10.00
CA LEU A 43 -13.44 -5.59 10.60
C LEU A 43 -12.59 -4.76 11.58
N ILE A 44 -12.28 -3.52 11.25
CA ILE A 44 -11.50 -2.61 12.10
C ILE A 44 -12.25 -2.34 13.41
N GLU A 45 -13.54 -1.98 13.33
CA GLU A 45 -14.41 -1.77 14.49
C GLU A 45 -14.46 -3.02 15.38
N PHE A 46 -14.62 -4.20 14.77
CA PHE A 46 -14.59 -5.47 15.48
C PHE A 46 -13.26 -5.71 16.20
N ILE A 47 -12.11 -5.52 15.52
CA ILE A 47 -10.81 -5.69 16.14
C ILE A 47 -10.63 -4.72 17.31
N LYS A 48 -10.99 -3.45 17.14
CA LYS A 48 -10.89 -2.44 18.21
C LYS A 48 -11.76 -2.75 19.42
N ALA A 49 -12.93 -3.34 19.21
CA ALA A 49 -13.82 -3.76 20.30
C ALA A 49 -13.28 -5.00 21.05
N GLU A 50 -12.72 -5.98 20.35
CA GLU A 50 -12.29 -7.26 20.94
C GLU A 50 -10.82 -7.22 21.44
N ALA A 51 -9.97 -6.43 20.79
CA ALA A 51 -8.52 -6.36 21.05
C ALA A 51 -8.00 -4.93 20.81
N PRO A 52 -8.31 -3.95 21.68
CA PRO A 52 -7.99 -2.53 21.47
C PRO A 52 -6.50 -2.23 21.39
N ASN A 53 -5.64 -3.13 21.88
CA ASN A 53 -4.19 -2.96 21.88
C ASN A 53 -3.54 -3.15 20.50
N PHE A 54 -4.27 -3.70 19.53
CA PHE A 54 -3.71 -3.86 18.19
C PHE A 54 -3.61 -2.52 17.46
N ASP A 55 -2.44 -2.28 16.86
CA ASP A 55 -2.25 -1.29 15.82
C ASP A 55 -2.88 -1.78 14.53
N ILE A 56 -3.75 -0.98 13.93
CA ILE A 56 -4.43 -1.36 12.70
C ILE A 56 -3.93 -0.53 11.53
N ILE A 57 -3.41 -1.21 10.52
CA ILE A 57 -3.07 -0.62 9.23
C ILE A 57 -4.24 -0.83 8.28
N GLY A 58 -4.65 0.22 7.58
CA GLY A 58 -5.65 0.16 6.51
C GLY A 58 -5.03 0.31 5.13
N ALA A 59 -5.64 -0.29 4.11
CA ALA A 59 -5.27 -0.02 2.72
C ALA A 59 -5.93 1.26 2.21
N CYS A 60 -5.21 2.01 1.37
CA CYS A 60 -5.71 3.19 0.67
C CYS A 60 -5.23 3.21 -0.80
N TYR A 61 -5.82 4.06 -1.64
CA TYR A 61 -5.67 3.99 -3.09
C TYR A 61 -5.40 5.39 -3.66
N PRO A 62 -4.14 5.74 -3.97
CA PRO A 62 -3.80 7.05 -4.54
C PRO A 62 -4.56 7.39 -5.82
N GLU A 63 -4.85 6.37 -6.62
CA GLU A 63 -5.56 6.52 -7.90
C GLU A 63 -7.06 6.16 -7.82
N GLY A 64 -7.57 5.98 -6.60
CA GLY A 64 -8.96 5.63 -6.29
C GLY A 64 -9.24 4.14 -6.24
N HIS A 65 -10.14 3.74 -5.34
CA HIS A 65 -10.58 2.35 -5.23
C HIS A 65 -11.52 2.00 -6.39
N PRO A 66 -11.37 0.82 -7.06
CA PRO A 66 -12.22 0.44 -8.19
C PRO A 66 -13.72 0.46 -7.87
N ASP A 67 -14.12 0.06 -6.66
CA ASP A 67 -15.52 0.03 -6.24
C ASP A 67 -16.06 1.42 -5.83
N SER A 68 -15.22 2.46 -5.78
CA SER A 68 -15.65 3.82 -5.42
C SER A 68 -16.16 4.55 -6.66
N PRO A 69 -17.32 5.23 -6.59
CA PRO A 69 -17.89 5.92 -7.74
C PRO A 69 -17.06 7.13 -8.20
N ASN A 70 -16.27 7.70 -7.29
CA ASN A 70 -15.35 8.80 -7.54
C ASN A 70 -14.37 8.95 -6.38
N GLN A 71 -13.35 9.77 -6.59
CA GLN A 71 -12.27 9.98 -5.60
C GLN A 71 -12.76 10.66 -4.31
N ILE A 72 -13.77 11.53 -4.37
CA ILE A 72 -14.33 12.18 -3.18
C ILE A 72 -14.96 11.13 -2.26
N SER A 73 -15.78 10.25 -2.82
CA SER A 73 -16.40 9.15 -2.06
C SER A 73 -15.35 8.20 -1.49
N ASP A 74 -14.26 7.96 -2.22
CA ASP A 74 -13.16 7.12 -1.76
C ASP A 74 -12.46 7.72 -0.54
N ILE A 75 -12.10 9.00 -0.57
CA ILE A 75 -11.52 9.72 0.57
C ILE A 75 -12.47 9.76 1.78
N GLN A 76 -13.77 9.97 1.54
CA GLN A 76 -14.77 9.92 2.63
C GLN A 76 -14.85 8.52 3.28
N ASN A 77 -14.77 7.46 2.49
CA ASN A 77 -14.75 6.09 3.02
C ASN A 77 -13.42 5.78 3.73
N LEU A 78 -12.31 6.34 3.24
CA LEU A 78 -11.02 6.24 3.92
C LEU A 78 -11.04 6.95 5.27
N LYS A 79 -11.65 8.14 5.35
CA LYS A 79 -11.83 8.87 6.63
C LYS A 79 -12.62 8.03 7.64
N LYS A 80 -13.73 7.39 7.22
CA LYS A 80 -14.49 6.47 8.10
C LYS A 80 -13.63 5.32 8.61
N LYS A 81 -12.75 4.77 7.75
CA LYS A 81 -11.83 3.69 8.12
C LYS A 81 -10.81 4.15 9.17
N VAL A 82 -10.30 5.38 9.05
CA VAL A 82 -9.41 5.98 10.05
C VAL A 82 -10.15 6.24 11.35
N ASP A 83 -11.36 6.82 11.28
CA ASP A 83 -12.20 7.08 12.46
C ASP A 83 -12.62 5.79 13.20
N ALA A 84 -12.75 4.68 12.49
CA ALA A 84 -12.98 3.35 13.07
C ALA A 84 -11.77 2.78 13.84
N GLY A 85 -10.58 3.39 13.70
CA GLY A 85 -9.41 3.05 14.51
C GLY A 85 -8.17 2.61 13.75
N CYS A 86 -8.03 2.90 12.44
CA CYS A 86 -6.76 2.76 11.77
C CYS A 86 -5.74 3.74 12.33
N SER A 87 -4.56 3.25 12.72
CA SER A 87 -3.43 4.04 13.21
C SER A 87 -2.45 4.44 12.10
N SER A 88 -2.52 3.79 10.96
CA SER A 88 -1.72 4.10 9.77
C SER A 88 -2.34 3.51 8.50
N LEU A 89 -1.89 3.97 7.35
CA LEU A 89 -2.35 3.53 6.04
C LEU A 89 -1.17 3.03 5.20
N VAL A 90 -1.44 2.05 4.32
CA VAL A 90 -0.53 1.65 3.27
C VAL A 90 -1.24 1.76 1.92
N THR A 91 -0.56 2.35 0.93
CA THR A 91 -1.19 2.54 -0.37
C THR A 91 -1.14 1.28 -1.23
N GLN A 92 -2.12 1.12 -2.11
CA GLN A 92 -1.93 0.31 -3.31
C GLN A 92 -0.70 0.82 -4.05
N LEU A 93 -0.01 -0.07 -4.76
CA LEU A 93 1.14 0.33 -5.58
C LEU A 93 0.72 1.36 -6.64
N PHE A 94 1.64 2.25 -6.97
CA PHE A 94 1.50 3.27 -8.01
C PHE A 94 2.85 3.50 -8.69
N PHE A 95 2.85 4.15 -9.86
CA PHE A 95 4.07 4.44 -10.64
C PHE A 95 4.30 5.93 -10.85
N ASP A 96 3.37 6.76 -10.41
CA ASP A 96 3.40 8.22 -10.57
C ASP A 96 3.31 8.87 -9.18
N ASN A 97 4.43 9.45 -8.72
CA ASN A 97 4.50 10.06 -7.40
C ASN A 97 3.59 11.27 -7.26
N GLU A 98 3.33 12.01 -8.35
CA GLU A 98 2.38 13.13 -8.34
C GLU A 98 0.97 12.68 -7.93
N ARG A 99 0.56 11.46 -8.31
CA ARG A 99 -0.72 10.88 -7.88
C ARG A 99 -0.77 10.62 -6.38
N PHE A 100 0.37 10.23 -5.82
CA PHE A 100 0.50 10.03 -4.39
C PHE A 100 0.45 11.36 -3.63
N TYR A 101 1.12 12.40 -4.09
CA TYR A 101 1.09 13.74 -3.48
C TYR A 101 -0.30 14.35 -3.53
N ASP A 102 -0.94 14.34 -4.70
CA ASP A 102 -2.34 14.75 -4.87
C ASP A 102 -3.29 14.02 -3.88
N PHE A 103 -3.04 12.74 -3.65
CA PHE A 103 -3.82 11.93 -2.72
C PHE A 103 -3.56 12.34 -1.26
N GLN A 104 -2.30 12.59 -0.87
CA GLN A 104 -1.95 13.06 0.48
C GLN A 104 -2.61 14.41 0.79
N ASP A 105 -2.58 15.35 -0.15
CA ASP A 105 -3.24 16.65 0.00
C ASP A 105 -4.75 16.49 0.25
N LYS A 106 -5.41 15.62 -0.51
CA LYS A 106 -6.84 15.31 -0.33
C LYS A 106 -7.11 14.64 1.01
N CYS A 107 -6.23 13.75 1.48
CA CYS A 107 -6.33 13.13 2.80
C CYS A 107 -6.22 14.20 3.90
N THR A 108 -5.25 15.10 3.81
CA THR A 108 -5.07 16.21 4.75
C THR A 108 -6.29 17.12 4.81
N LEU A 109 -6.83 17.51 3.66
CA LEU A 109 -8.06 18.31 3.57
C LEU A 109 -9.28 17.61 4.16
N ALA A 110 -9.32 16.29 4.12
CA ALA A 110 -10.37 15.48 4.73
C ALA A 110 -10.17 15.20 6.24
N GLY A 111 -9.09 15.71 6.84
CA GLY A 111 -8.76 15.49 8.25
C GLY A 111 -8.26 14.05 8.52
N ILE A 112 -7.53 13.48 7.58
CA ILE A 112 -6.84 12.20 7.74
C ILE A 112 -5.38 12.52 8.11
N ASP A 113 -5.04 12.36 9.39
CA ASP A 113 -3.76 12.78 9.97
C ASP A 113 -2.83 11.59 10.29
N VAL A 114 -3.27 10.36 10.01
CA VAL A 114 -2.45 9.16 10.25
C VAL A 114 -1.35 9.01 9.20
N PRO A 115 -0.20 8.41 9.57
CA PRO A 115 0.88 8.16 8.61
C PRO A 115 0.42 7.32 7.41
N ILE A 116 0.84 7.73 6.21
CA ILE A 116 0.55 7.03 4.95
C ILE A 116 1.87 6.50 4.37
N TYR A 117 2.01 5.17 4.33
CA TYR A 117 3.17 4.51 3.76
C TYR A 117 2.97 4.28 2.25
N ALA A 118 3.92 4.76 1.45
CA ALA A 118 3.88 4.62 0.00
C ALA A 118 4.18 3.18 -0.44
N GLY A 119 3.27 2.57 -1.14
CA GLY A 119 3.40 1.21 -1.67
C GLY A 119 4.16 1.19 -2.99
N ILE A 120 5.37 0.66 -3.01
CA ILE A 120 6.23 0.59 -4.19
C ILE A 120 6.43 -0.86 -4.61
N MET A 121 6.22 -1.13 -5.89
CA MET A 121 6.42 -2.45 -6.48
C MET A 121 7.40 -2.39 -7.64
N PRO A 122 8.62 -2.90 -7.48
CA PRO A 122 9.56 -3.03 -8.59
C PRO A 122 9.02 -3.99 -9.65
N ILE A 123 8.95 -3.56 -10.89
CA ILE A 123 8.57 -4.41 -12.01
C ILE A 123 9.83 -5.01 -12.66
N LEU A 124 9.96 -6.31 -12.54
CA LEU A 124 11.17 -7.02 -12.91
C LEU A 124 11.07 -7.77 -14.24
N ASN A 125 9.86 -7.96 -14.74
CA ASN A 125 9.62 -8.64 -16.00
C ASN A 125 8.28 -8.24 -16.62
N ARG A 126 8.14 -8.48 -17.92
CA ARG A 126 6.96 -8.11 -18.70
C ARG A 126 5.70 -8.82 -18.24
N ASN A 127 5.78 -10.08 -17.87
CA ASN A 127 4.61 -10.84 -17.44
C ASN A 127 4.01 -10.26 -16.14
N GLN A 128 4.87 -9.78 -15.24
CA GLN A 128 4.45 -9.07 -14.03
C GLN A 128 3.71 -7.78 -14.40
N ALA A 129 4.26 -6.97 -15.31
CA ALA A 129 3.61 -5.74 -15.78
C ALA A 129 2.24 -6.01 -16.43
N LEU A 130 2.18 -6.99 -17.33
CA LEU A 130 0.93 -7.36 -18.02
C LEU A 130 -0.13 -7.92 -17.05
N ARG A 131 0.29 -8.72 -16.06
CA ARG A 131 -0.62 -9.22 -15.03
C ARG A 131 -1.17 -8.07 -14.18
N LEU A 132 -0.31 -7.16 -13.77
CA LEU A 132 -0.68 -5.99 -12.99
C LEU A 132 -1.75 -5.15 -13.72
N LEU A 133 -1.53 -4.85 -15.01
CA LEU A 133 -2.48 -4.09 -15.82
C LEU A 133 -3.85 -4.78 -15.99
N LYS A 134 -3.90 -6.11 -15.83
CA LYS A 134 -5.17 -6.87 -15.86
C LYS A 134 -5.89 -6.90 -14.53
N THR A 135 -5.15 -6.83 -13.43
CA THR A 135 -5.71 -6.99 -12.06
C THR A 135 -5.97 -5.67 -11.36
N CYS A 136 -5.28 -4.60 -11.78
CA CYS A 136 -5.38 -3.29 -11.17
C CYS A 136 -5.88 -2.27 -12.21
N GLU A 137 -7.20 -2.16 -12.34
CA GLU A 137 -7.85 -1.39 -13.41
C GLU A 137 -7.55 0.13 -13.39
N ASN A 138 -7.25 0.69 -12.21
CA ASN A 138 -7.08 2.14 -12.04
C ASN A 138 -5.60 2.60 -12.04
N ILE A 139 -4.63 1.71 -12.27
CA ILE A 139 -3.22 2.11 -12.21
C ILE A 139 -2.79 2.87 -13.45
N HIS A 140 -2.33 4.10 -13.25
CA HIS A 140 -1.71 4.91 -14.28
C HIS A 140 -0.26 4.49 -14.52
N LEU A 141 0.09 4.22 -15.77
CA LEU A 141 1.48 4.03 -16.19
C LEU A 141 2.03 5.34 -16.78
N PRO A 142 3.00 5.99 -16.14
CA PRO A 142 3.64 7.18 -16.69
C PRO A 142 4.35 6.88 -18.01
N ARG A 143 4.51 7.91 -18.85
CA ARG A 143 5.18 7.80 -20.15
C ARG A 143 6.60 7.19 -20.02
N LYS A 144 7.37 7.60 -19.01
CA LYS A 144 8.72 7.07 -18.71
C LYS A 144 8.68 5.56 -18.51
N PHE A 145 7.72 5.08 -17.71
CA PHE A 145 7.62 3.65 -17.39
C PHE A 145 7.14 2.81 -18.57
N ARG A 146 6.16 3.32 -19.36
CA ARG A 146 5.74 2.67 -20.62
C ARG A 146 6.91 2.51 -21.58
N ALA A 147 7.69 3.58 -21.77
CA ALA A 147 8.87 3.55 -22.65
C ALA A 147 9.90 2.50 -22.21
N ILE A 148 10.08 2.25 -20.91
CA ILE A 148 10.93 1.17 -20.38
C ILE A 148 10.37 -0.20 -20.79
N LEU A 149 9.08 -0.44 -20.58
CA LEU A 149 8.42 -1.69 -20.92
C LEU A 149 8.50 -2.00 -22.41
N ASP A 150 8.28 -1.00 -23.25
CA ASP A 150 8.33 -1.13 -24.72
C ASP A 150 9.78 -1.35 -25.22
N LYS A 151 10.73 -0.57 -24.69
CA LYS A 151 12.14 -0.63 -25.11
C LYS A 151 12.77 -1.97 -24.81
N TYR A 152 12.49 -2.55 -23.66
CA TYR A 152 13.12 -3.78 -23.18
C TYR A 152 12.17 -4.98 -23.21
N GLU A 153 11.15 -4.96 -24.08
CA GLU A 153 10.16 -6.03 -24.20
C GLU A 153 10.77 -7.42 -24.39
N HIS A 154 11.86 -7.50 -25.16
CA HIS A 154 12.54 -8.74 -25.50
C HIS A 154 13.92 -8.91 -24.82
N ASP A 155 14.24 -8.03 -23.87
CA ASP A 155 15.48 -8.07 -23.09
C ASP A 155 15.15 -8.11 -21.58
N PRO A 156 15.00 -9.31 -21.00
CA PRO A 156 14.62 -9.46 -19.60
C PRO A 156 15.64 -8.90 -18.61
N GLU A 157 16.92 -8.93 -18.94
CA GLU A 157 17.99 -8.43 -18.06
C GLU A 157 17.94 -6.90 -17.98
N SER A 158 17.88 -6.23 -19.12
CA SER A 158 17.72 -4.78 -19.18
C SER A 158 16.40 -4.31 -18.58
N LEU A 159 15.31 -5.05 -18.79
CA LEU A 159 14.00 -4.72 -18.17
C LEU A 159 14.06 -4.80 -16.64
N ARG A 160 14.70 -5.85 -16.11
CA ARG A 160 14.91 -6.00 -14.67
C ARG A 160 15.71 -4.82 -14.10
N ALA A 161 16.85 -4.50 -14.73
CA ALA A 161 17.71 -3.41 -14.30
C ALA A 161 16.98 -2.05 -14.33
N ALA A 162 16.27 -1.76 -15.44
CA ALA A 162 15.50 -0.53 -15.58
C ALA A 162 14.32 -0.44 -14.60
N GLY A 163 13.64 -1.56 -14.33
CA GLY A 163 12.56 -1.63 -13.36
C GLY A 163 13.02 -1.39 -11.91
N LEU A 164 14.17 -1.93 -11.53
CA LEU A 164 14.79 -1.65 -10.23
C LEU A 164 15.21 -0.19 -10.12
N ALA A 165 15.87 0.36 -11.15
CA ALA A 165 16.27 1.76 -11.18
C ALA A 165 15.07 2.71 -11.09
N TYR A 166 13.95 2.36 -11.74
CA TYR A 166 12.71 3.13 -11.65
C TYR A 166 12.14 3.15 -10.22
N ALA A 167 12.10 2.00 -9.55
CA ALA A 167 11.61 1.91 -8.18
C ALA A 167 12.52 2.67 -7.19
N VAL A 168 13.84 2.63 -7.38
CA VAL A 168 14.79 3.42 -6.58
C VAL A 168 14.55 4.92 -6.80
N ASP A 169 14.39 5.39 -8.04
CA ASP A 169 14.09 6.77 -8.40
C ASP A 169 12.80 7.27 -7.72
N GLN A 170 11.72 6.45 -7.74
CA GLN A 170 10.49 6.75 -7.01
C GLN A 170 10.73 6.91 -5.50
N ILE A 171 11.50 6.00 -4.89
CA ILE A 171 11.77 6.04 -3.45
C ILE A 171 12.62 7.27 -3.09
N VAL A 172 13.62 7.62 -3.90
CA VAL A 172 14.43 8.83 -3.70
C VAL A 172 13.56 10.08 -3.66
N ASP A 173 12.68 10.22 -4.63
CA ASP A 173 11.75 11.35 -4.72
C ASP A 173 10.79 11.38 -3.52
N LEU A 174 10.14 10.27 -3.18
CA LEU A 174 9.24 10.15 -2.03
C LEU A 174 9.92 10.52 -0.69
N VAL A 175 11.14 10.04 -0.46
CA VAL A 175 11.90 10.36 0.76
C VAL A 175 12.29 11.82 0.80
N THR A 176 12.62 12.42 -0.34
CA THR A 176 12.94 13.85 -0.45
C THR A 176 11.73 14.74 -0.14
N GLN A 177 10.51 14.23 -0.35
CA GLN A 177 9.23 14.90 -0.04
C GLN A 177 8.65 14.47 1.33
N ASP A 178 9.50 13.97 2.24
CA ASP A 178 9.12 13.65 3.62
C ASP A 178 7.99 12.62 3.77
N VAL A 179 7.94 11.60 2.88
CA VAL A 179 6.99 10.50 3.02
C VAL A 179 7.13 9.80 4.39
N ALA A 180 6.03 9.41 5.02
CA ALA A 180 6.05 8.74 6.32
C ALA A 180 6.83 7.41 6.31
N GLY A 181 6.98 6.79 5.13
CA GLY A 181 7.77 5.58 4.89
C GLY A 181 7.36 4.90 3.60
N VAL A 182 8.09 3.85 3.25
CA VAL A 182 7.85 3.05 2.05
C VAL A 182 7.52 1.61 2.42
N HIS A 183 6.45 1.10 1.84
CA HIS A 183 6.08 -0.32 1.86
C HIS A 183 6.48 -0.97 0.54
N LEU A 184 7.37 -1.96 0.58
CA LEU A 184 7.92 -2.60 -0.61
C LEU A 184 7.19 -3.91 -0.92
N TYR A 185 6.51 -3.96 -2.07
CA TYR A 185 5.89 -5.18 -2.59
C TYR A 185 6.93 -6.03 -3.33
N THR A 186 7.53 -7.00 -2.66
CA THR A 186 8.66 -7.79 -3.20
C THR A 186 8.23 -9.06 -3.92
N MET A 187 6.99 -9.47 -3.79
CA MET A 187 6.48 -10.75 -4.29
C MET A 187 7.35 -11.96 -3.84
N ASN A 188 7.76 -11.95 -2.58
CA ASN A 188 8.63 -12.94 -1.95
C ASN A 188 10.03 -13.05 -2.60
N ASN A 189 10.53 -11.98 -3.21
CA ASN A 189 11.86 -11.94 -3.81
C ASN A 189 12.85 -11.19 -2.90
N ALA A 190 13.62 -11.95 -2.13
CA ALA A 190 14.57 -11.41 -1.15
C ALA A 190 15.72 -10.62 -1.80
N GLU A 191 16.16 -11.02 -3.00
CA GLU A 191 17.21 -10.31 -3.74
C GLU A 191 16.76 -8.90 -4.14
N THR A 192 15.54 -8.77 -4.63
CA THR A 192 14.95 -7.47 -4.95
C THR A 192 14.82 -6.59 -3.71
N ALA A 193 14.35 -7.15 -2.59
CA ALA A 193 14.27 -6.42 -1.33
C ALA A 193 15.65 -5.90 -0.89
N ARG A 194 16.66 -6.75 -0.96
CA ARG A 194 18.04 -6.39 -0.61
C ARG A 194 18.58 -5.28 -1.51
N HIS A 195 18.43 -5.42 -2.82
CA HIS A 195 18.89 -4.41 -3.79
C HIS A 195 18.29 -3.03 -3.51
N ILE A 196 16.95 -2.96 -3.32
CA ILE A 196 16.28 -1.69 -3.01
C ILE A 196 16.76 -1.14 -1.67
N TYR A 197 16.86 -1.98 -0.63
CA TYR A 197 17.33 -1.59 0.68
C TYR A 197 18.75 -1.01 0.61
N GLU A 198 19.69 -1.71 -0.03
CA GLU A 198 21.09 -1.26 -0.18
C GLU A 198 21.19 0.08 -0.92
N ALA A 199 20.33 0.29 -1.93
CA ALA A 199 20.30 1.54 -2.69
C ALA A 199 19.67 2.73 -1.93
N THR A 200 18.79 2.49 -0.95
CA THR A 200 17.93 3.56 -0.39
C THR A 200 18.02 3.73 1.13
N HIS A 201 18.52 2.74 1.90
CA HIS A 201 18.49 2.77 3.36
C HIS A 201 19.19 3.99 3.99
N SER A 202 20.21 4.53 3.33
CA SER A 202 20.92 5.72 3.83
C SER A 202 20.06 6.98 3.80
N LEU A 203 19.08 7.05 2.89
CA LEU A 203 18.18 8.20 2.74
C LEU A 203 17.25 8.37 3.96
N PHE A 204 16.86 7.26 4.57
CA PHE A 204 15.96 7.25 5.74
C PHE A 204 16.64 7.65 7.05
N LYS A 205 17.98 7.68 7.12
CA LYS A 205 18.72 8.04 8.35
C LYS A 205 18.53 9.50 8.75
N HIS A 206 18.25 10.38 7.80
CA HIS A 206 18.03 11.80 8.09
C HIS A 206 16.63 12.10 8.64
N HIS A 207 15.64 11.26 8.35
CA HIS A 207 14.27 11.39 8.87
C HIS A 207 14.18 11.22 10.40
N SER A 208 15.02 10.34 10.96
CA SER A 208 15.02 10.06 12.41
C SER A 208 15.61 11.19 13.28
N GLN A 209 16.27 12.19 12.69
CA GLN A 209 16.93 13.27 13.42
C GLN A 209 16.12 14.59 13.46
N VAL A 210 15.14 14.77 12.61
CA VAL A 210 14.33 16.00 12.54
C VAL A 210 13.16 16.00 13.54
N GLY A 211 12.78 14.85 14.07
CA GLY A 211 11.72 14.71 15.08
C GLY A 211 12.17 14.87 16.55
N ALA A 212 13.43 15.27 16.80
CA ALA A 212 14.03 15.37 18.14
C ALA A 212 14.46 16.81 18.51
N LEU A 213 13.80 17.84 17.95
CA LEU A 213 13.95 19.24 18.36
C LEU A 213 12.68 19.77 19.01
#